data_2bc85e49af89bfa2807ea7f809925ac0
#
_entry.id   2bc85e49af89bfa2807ea7f809925ac0
#
_cell.length_a   1.000
_cell.length_b   1.000
_cell.length_c   1.000
_cell.angle_alpha   90.00
_cell.angle_beta   90.00
_cell.angle_gamma   90.00
#
_symmetry.space_group_name_H-M   'P 1'
#
loop_
_entity.id
_entity.type
_entity.pdbx_description
1 polymer ?
#
loop_
_entity_poly.entity_id
_entity_poly.type
_entity_poly.pdbx_seq_one_letter_code
_entity_poly.pdbx_strand_id
1 'polypeptide(L)'
;MPEIDLLVREAIQNSSDASLKVDADRFDVNFTIGTFNPLKFNAELGCLKAILDKHYPEESADYLEIRDMRTTGLTGPVRLSELDREDHGNYFKLVFDTGKEQTASSSGEAGGSWGYGKSVYYRAGIGLVLFYSQIAVDDSFEERMILSLTEHETDSSSLLKEIVSDSVGRAWWGRRDDKNPKELLPITDASEIESILNIFGVGRFKQGQTGTAIIIPYINRDR
;
A
#
# COMPACT_ATOMS: atom_id res chain seq x y z
N MET A 1 -11.54 -19.99 3.47
CA MET A 1 -12.13 -18.71 3.84
C MET A 1 -12.19 -17.90 2.56
N PRO A 2 -13.32 -17.33 2.19
CA PRO A 2 -13.41 -16.44 1.05
C PRO A 2 -12.33 -15.33 1.15
N GLU A 3 -11.75 -14.92 0.02
CA GLU A 3 -10.68 -13.92 0.04
C GLU A 3 -11.12 -12.58 0.64
N ILE A 4 -12.40 -12.23 0.49
CA ILE A 4 -12.96 -11.01 1.06
C ILE A 4 -13.02 -11.04 2.60
N ASP A 5 -13.33 -12.20 3.20
CA ASP A 5 -13.34 -12.34 4.67
C ASP A 5 -11.92 -12.16 5.24
N LEU A 6 -10.92 -12.68 4.52
CA LEU A 6 -9.53 -12.51 4.89
C LEU A 6 -9.10 -11.05 4.76
N LEU A 7 -9.47 -10.38 3.68
CA LEU A 7 -9.17 -8.97 3.45
C LEU A 7 -9.74 -8.08 4.55
N VAL A 8 -11.03 -8.27 4.89
CA VAL A 8 -11.69 -7.50 5.94
C VAL A 8 -11.04 -7.75 7.30
N ARG A 9 -10.76 -9.01 7.62
CA ARG A 9 -10.12 -9.38 8.90
C ARG A 9 -8.74 -8.74 9.03
N GLU A 10 -7.89 -8.85 8.01
CA GLU A 10 -6.54 -8.30 8.03
C GLU A 10 -6.56 -6.75 8.09
N ALA A 11 -7.47 -6.11 7.36
CA ALA A 11 -7.63 -4.66 7.42
C ALA A 11 -8.00 -4.20 8.85
N ILE A 12 -9.01 -4.82 9.46
CA ILE A 12 -9.44 -4.50 10.83
C ILE A 12 -8.32 -4.79 11.84
N GLN A 13 -7.60 -5.91 11.70
CA GLN A 13 -6.49 -6.26 12.60
C GLN A 13 -5.36 -5.24 12.51
N ASN A 14 -4.93 -4.85 11.31
CA ASN A 14 -3.87 -3.86 11.12
C ASN A 14 -4.27 -2.49 11.71
N SER A 15 -5.52 -2.08 11.52
CA SER A 15 -6.04 -0.83 12.07
C SER A 15 -6.15 -0.88 13.61
N SER A 16 -6.56 -2.02 14.17
CA SER A 16 -6.61 -2.26 15.62
C SER A 16 -5.22 -2.17 16.24
N ASP A 17 -4.23 -2.84 15.64
CA ASP A 17 -2.84 -2.84 16.11
C ASP A 17 -2.23 -1.42 16.06
N ALA A 18 -2.60 -0.64 15.05
CA ALA A 18 -2.19 0.76 14.95
C ALA A 18 -2.93 1.68 15.95
N SER A 19 -4.20 1.42 16.29
CA SER A 19 -4.97 2.22 17.24
C SER A 19 -4.45 2.12 18.67
N LEU A 20 -4.02 0.95 19.10
CA LEU A 20 -3.45 0.71 20.44
C LEU A 20 -2.21 1.58 20.72
N LYS A 21 -1.50 2.01 19.68
CA LYS A 21 -0.29 2.85 19.79
C LYS A 21 -0.60 4.32 20.04
N VAL A 22 -1.81 4.80 19.71
CA VAL A 22 -2.24 6.18 19.92
C VAL A 22 -3.18 6.33 21.12
N ASP A 23 -3.36 5.27 21.93
CA ASP A 23 -4.27 5.25 23.08
C ASP A 23 -5.68 5.72 22.71
N ALA A 24 -6.16 5.29 21.55
CA ALA A 24 -7.47 5.68 21.03
C ALA A 24 -8.55 4.73 21.55
N ASP A 25 -9.59 5.30 22.19
CA ASP A 25 -10.76 4.55 22.64
C ASP A 25 -11.54 3.91 21.46
N ARG A 26 -11.33 4.42 20.26
CA ARG A 26 -12.05 4.03 19.05
C ARG A 26 -11.24 4.31 17.81
N PHE A 27 -11.26 3.40 16.86
CA PHE A 27 -10.84 3.60 15.48
C PHE A 27 -11.99 3.32 14.51
N ASP A 28 -11.93 3.90 13.33
CA ASP A 28 -12.93 3.69 12.28
C ASP A 28 -12.24 3.03 11.08
N VAL A 29 -12.87 2.03 10.46
CA VAL A 29 -12.42 1.42 9.20
C VAL A 29 -13.55 1.47 8.20
N ASN A 30 -13.32 2.13 7.07
CA ASN A 30 -14.28 2.28 6.00
C ASN A 30 -13.81 1.52 4.77
N PHE A 31 -14.74 0.81 4.12
CA PHE A 31 -14.54 0.13 2.84
C PHE A 31 -15.39 0.83 1.80
N THR A 32 -14.78 1.33 0.75
CA THR A 32 -15.48 2.05 -0.32
C THR A 32 -15.11 1.43 -1.67
N ILE A 33 -16.08 1.08 -2.48
CA ILE A 33 -15.88 0.71 -3.87
C ILE A 33 -16.27 1.89 -4.74
N GLY A 34 -15.39 2.28 -5.64
CA GLY A 34 -15.60 3.36 -6.59
C GLY A 34 -15.07 3.02 -7.96
N THR A 35 -15.13 4.00 -8.87
CA THR A 35 -14.58 3.88 -10.22
C THR A 35 -13.52 4.97 -10.45
N PHE A 36 -12.55 4.67 -11.29
CA PHE A 36 -11.49 5.62 -11.68
C PHE A 36 -11.23 5.55 -13.18
N ASN A 37 -10.52 6.54 -13.71
CA ASN A 37 -10.07 6.54 -15.10
C ASN A 37 -8.69 5.88 -15.20
N PRO A 38 -8.56 4.68 -15.82
CA PRO A 38 -7.31 3.96 -15.97
C PRO A 38 -6.21 4.76 -16.67
N LEU A 39 -6.54 5.45 -17.76
CA LEU A 39 -5.54 6.20 -18.54
C LEU A 39 -4.88 7.32 -17.74
N LYS A 40 -5.65 7.97 -16.84
CA LYS A 40 -5.10 9.00 -15.94
C LYS A 40 -4.18 8.37 -14.90
N PHE A 41 -4.60 7.25 -14.31
CA PHE A 41 -3.81 6.58 -13.27
C PHE A 41 -2.55 5.93 -13.84
N ASN A 42 -2.65 5.27 -15.00
CA ASN A 42 -1.51 4.61 -15.64
C ASN A 42 -0.41 5.61 -16.00
N ALA A 43 -0.77 6.87 -16.28
CA ALA A 43 0.19 7.93 -16.56
C ALA A 43 1.15 8.21 -15.39
N GLU A 44 0.71 7.97 -14.14
CA GLU A 44 1.53 8.12 -12.94
C GLU A 44 2.56 6.98 -12.77
N LEU A 45 2.38 5.86 -13.48
CA LEU A 45 3.17 4.64 -13.30
C LEU A 45 4.36 4.50 -14.28
N GLY A 46 4.64 5.54 -15.06
CA GLY A 46 5.85 5.64 -15.89
C GLY A 46 6.04 4.43 -16.82
N CYS A 47 6.98 3.54 -16.50
CA CYS A 47 7.31 2.40 -17.35
C CYS A 47 6.19 1.36 -17.48
N LEU A 48 5.25 1.27 -16.54
CA LEU A 48 4.09 0.38 -16.63
C LEU A 48 2.96 0.94 -17.48
N LYS A 49 2.95 2.24 -17.79
CA LYS A 49 1.85 2.90 -18.51
C LYS A 49 1.43 2.15 -19.77
N ALA A 50 2.37 1.89 -20.67
CA ALA A 50 2.07 1.28 -21.96
C ALA A 50 1.50 -0.14 -21.82
N ILE A 51 1.94 -0.88 -20.82
CA ILE A 51 1.50 -2.25 -20.54
C ILE A 51 0.09 -2.22 -19.95
N LEU A 52 -0.16 -1.35 -18.99
CA LEU A 52 -1.48 -1.21 -18.39
C LEU A 52 -2.51 -0.69 -19.38
N ASP A 53 -2.16 0.28 -20.23
CA ASP A 53 -3.05 0.77 -21.29
C ASP A 53 -3.39 -0.33 -22.32
N LYS A 54 -2.49 -1.30 -22.56
CA LYS A 54 -2.72 -2.45 -23.42
C LYS A 54 -3.63 -3.50 -22.78
N HIS A 55 -3.42 -3.79 -21.47
CA HIS A 55 -4.16 -4.85 -20.76
C HIS A 55 -5.49 -4.36 -20.18
N TYR A 56 -5.60 -3.07 -19.88
CA TYR A 56 -6.76 -2.42 -19.27
C TYR A 56 -7.14 -1.15 -20.05
N PRO A 57 -7.62 -1.31 -21.31
CA PRO A 57 -7.92 -0.19 -22.24
C PRO A 57 -9.23 0.55 -21.93
N GLU A 58 -9.97 0.13 -20.91
CA GLU A 58 -11.27 0.67 -20.56
C GLU A 58 -11.15 2.12 -20.09
N GLU A 59 -12.21 2.93 -20.33
CA GLU A 59 -12.29 4.30 -19.85
C GLU A 59 -12.59 4.41 -18.34
N SER A 60 -13.08 3.33 -17.75
CA SER A 60 -13.42 3.23 -16.33
C SER A 60 -13.12 1.85 -15.79
N ALA A 61 -12.48 1.80 -14.64
CA ALA A 61 -12.25 0.57 -13.87
C ALA A 61 -12.62 0.77 -12.40
N ASP A 62 -12.83 -0.34 -11.70
CA ASP A 62 -13.18 -0.32 -10.28
C ASP A 62 -11.96 -0.30 -9.39
N TYR A 63 -12.10 0.33 -8.22
CA TYR A 63 -11.15 0.27 -7.13
C TYR A 63 -11.85 -0.01 -5.80
N LEU A 64 -11.09 -0.53 -4.84
CA LEU A 64 -11.46 -0.63 -3.43
C LEU A 64 -10.57 0.31 -2.62
N GLU A 65 -11.17 1.19 -1.83
CA GLU A 65 -10.50 1.94 -0.77
C GLU A 65 -10.80 1.29 0.58
N ILE A 66 -9.76 1.07 1.37
CA ILE A 66 -9.83 0.68 2.77
C ILE A 66 -9.16 1.80 3.56
N ARG A 67 -9.96 2.56 4.29
CA ARG A 67 -9.49 3.73 5.04
C ARG A 67 -9.70 3.54 6.53
N ASP A 68 -8.63 3.57 7.28
CA ASP A 68 -8.71 3.71 8.72
C ASP A 68 -8.52 5.17 9.17
N MET A 69 -9.03 5.48 10.33
CA MET A 69 -8.89 6.77 10.98
C MET A 69 -8.70 6.57 12.48
N ARG A 70 -8.01 7.53 13.14
CA ARG A 70 -7.63 7.47 14.56
C ARG A 70 -6.65 6.35 14.85
N THR A 71 -5.79 6.09 13.89
CA THR A 71 -4.64 5.18 14.00
C THR A 71 -3.35 5.98 13.87
N THR A 72 -2.22 5.39 14.19
CA THR A 72 -0.91 6.06 14.03
C THR A 72 -0.55 6.31 12.57
N GLY A 73 -1.21 5.62 11.64
CA GLY A 73 -0.82 5.61 10.23
C GLY A 73 0.54 4.94 9.98
N LEU A 74 1.14 5.25 8.83
CA LEU A 74 2.43 4.67 8.39
C LEU A 74 3.61 5.42 9.02
N THR A 75 3.72 5.33 10.34
CA THR A 75 4.82 5.91 11.13
C THR A 75 6.14 5.17 10.94
N GLY A 76 7.21 5.75 11.47
CA GLY A 76 8.57 5.20 11.44
C GLY A 76 9.43 5.78 10.33
N PRO A 77 10.69 5.31 10.22
CA PRO A 77 11.62 5.79 9.23
C PRO A 77 11.14 5.49 7.80
N VAL A 78 11.60 6.29 6.84
CA VAL A 78 11.31 6.10 5.41
C VAL A 78 12.54 5.69 4.62
N ARG A 79 13.73 5.70 5.24
CA ARG A 79 15.00 5.27 4.65
C ARG A 79 15.46 3.94 5.24
N LEU A 80 15.98 3.07 4.39
CA LEU A 80 16.61 1.80 4.84
C LEU A 80 17.78 2.05 5.80
N SER A 81 18.52 3.14 5.59
CA SER A 81 19.64 3.54 6.43
C SER A 81 19.25 3.97 7.85
N GLU A 82 17.99 4.31 8.06
CA GLU A 82 17.43 4.75 9.36
C GLU A 82 16.72 3.63 10.12
N LEU A 83 16.66 2.41 9.54
CA LEU A 83 16.00 1.28 10.18
C LEU A 83 16.75 0.83 11.42
N ASP A 84 16.06 0.81 12.56
CA ASP A 84 16.52 0.10 13.75
C ASP A 84 16.20 -1.40 13.61
N ARG A 85 17.04 -2.24 14.20
CA ARG A 85 16.84 -3.71 14.18
C ARG A 85 15.61 -4.15 14.99
N GLU A 86 15.20 -3.34 15.95
CA GLU A 86 14.11 -3.66 16.89
C GLU A 86 12.76 -3.07 16.51
N ASP A 87 12.72 -1.88 15.85
CA ASP A 87 11.47 -1.27 15.39
C ASP A 87 11.60 -0.64 13.99
N HIS A 88 11.05 -1.31 12.99
CA HIS A 88 11.04 -0.85 11.61
C HIS A 88 9.93 0.17 11.31
N GLY A 89 9.07 0.49 12.29
CA GLY A 89 7.89 1.32 12.07
C GLY A 89 6.82 0.70 11.17
N ASN A 90 5.64 1.31 11.16
CA ASN A 90 4.50 0.80 10.37
C ASN A 90 4.72 0.94 8.87
N TYR A 91 5.46 1.97 8.43
CA TYR A 91 5.74 2.20 7.01
C TYR A 91 6.46 1.00 6.37
N PHE A 92 7.60 0.58 6.91
CA PHE A 92 8.32 -0.57 6.37
C PHE A 92 7.55 -1.88 6.54
N LYS A 93 6.91 -2.07 7.70
CA LYS A 93 6.13 -3.28 7.99
C LYS A 93 4.98 -3.48 6.99
N LEU A 94 4.29 -2.43 6.57
CA LEU A 94 3.17 -2.57 5.65
C LEU A 94 3.61 -2.60 4.19
N VAL A 95 4.55 -1.73 3.79
CA VAL A 95 4.90 -1.52 2.39
C VAL A 95 5.94 -2.53 1.87
N PHE A 96 6.96 -2.85 2.68
CA PHE A 96 8.12 -3.63 2.21
C PHE A 96 8.21 -5.04 2.77
N ASP A 97 7.67 -5.32 3.97
CA ASP A 97 7.75 -6.65 4.59
C ASP A 97 6.63 -7.59 4.12
N THR A 98 5.80 -7.16 3.18
CA THR A 98 4.76 -7.99 2.59
C THR A 98 5.39 -9.14 1.81
N GLY A 99 5.04 -10.39 2.19
CA GLY A 99 5.49 -11.59 1.47
C GLY A 99 6.93 -12.06 1.75
N LYS A 100 7.62 -11.52 2.74
CA LYS A 100 8.82 -12.19 3.27
C LYS A 100 8.38 -13.40 4.08
N GLU A 101 8.69 -14.61 3.59
CA GLU A 101 8.66 -15.79 4.43
C GLU A 101 9.65 -15.56 5.58
N GLN A 102 9.15 -15.51 6.81
CA GLN A 102 10.04 -15.66 7.96
C GLN A 102 10.61 -17.07 7.89
N THR A 103 11.89 -17.19 7.53
CA THR A 103 12.68 -18.36 7.86
C THR A 103 12.52 -18.56 9.37
N ALA A 104 11.87 -19.66 9.73
CA ALA A 104 11.55 -20.02 11.10
C ALA A 104 12.78 -19.86 11.98
N SER A 105 12.82 -18.82 12.80
CA SER A 105 13.70 -18.77 13.96
C SER A 105 13.19 -19.83 14.95
N SER A 106 14.10 -20.67 15.39
CA SER A 106 13.96 -21.85 16.21
C SER A 106 13.49 -21.57 17.65
N SER A 107 12.29 -21.02 17.82
CA SER A 107 11.59 -21.00 19.09
C SER A 107 10.11 -21.26 18.82
N GLY A 108 9.71 -22.50 19.12
CA GLY A 108 8.38 -23.04 18.85
C GLY A 108 7.29 -22.42 19.71
N GLU A 109 6.83 -21.25 19.34
CA GLU A 109 5.55 -20.70 19.75
C GLU A 109 4.73 -20.40 18.51
N ALA A 110 3.57 -21.06 18.44
CA ALA A 110 2.58 -20.92 17.39
C ALA A 110 2.00 -19.49 17.40
N GLY A 111 2.62 -18.61 16.65
CA GLY A 111 2.15 -17.23 16.42
C GLY A 111 1.88 -17.02 14.95
N GLY A 112 0.73 -16.47 14.65
CA GLY A 112 0.12 -16.29 13.34
C GLY A 112 1.05 -15.95 12.18
N SER A 113 0.64 -16.36 10.99
CA SER A 113 1.29 -16.22 9.69
C SER A 113 1.43 -14.76 9.26
N TRP A 114 2.40 -14.04 9.79
CA TRP A 114 2.60 -12.61 9.57
C TRP A 114 2.94 -12.19 8.12
N GLY A 115 3.23 -13.10 7.23
CA GLY A 115 3.52 -12.78 5.82
C GLY A 115 2.32 -12.96 4.87
N TYR A 116 1.39 -13.84 5.21
CA TYR A 116 0.25 -14.19 4.35
C TYR A 116 -0.89 -13.15 4.39
N GLY A 117 -1.13 -12.51 5.53
CA GLY A 117 -2.23 -11.57 5.69
C GLY A 117 -2.11 -10.36 4.78
N LYS A 118 -0.95 -9.74 4.74
CA LYS A 118 -0.72 -8.52 3.93
C LYS A 118 -0.78 -8.76 2.43
N SER A 119 -0.51 -9.98 1.94
CA SER A 119 -0.61 -10.32 0.52
C SER A 119 -2.06 -10.24 0.00
N VAL A 120 -3.05 -10.22 0.89
CA VAL A 120 -4.46 -10.14 0.52
C VAL A 120 -4.80 -8.84 -0.22
N TYR A 121 -4.16 -7.71 0.12
CA TYR A 121 -4.38 -6.44 -0.59
C TYR A 121 -3.98 -6.53 -2.06
N TYR A 122 -2.86 -7.21 -2.36
CA TYR A 122 -2.38 -7.38 -3.73
C TYR A 122 -3.24 -8.36 -4.54
N ARG A 123 -3.81 -9.37 -3.88
CA ARG A 123 -4.68 -10.38 -4.51
C ARG A 123 -6.09 -9.89 -4.80
N ALA A 124 -6.54 -8.84 -4.13
CA ALA A 124 -7.86 -8.25 -4.35
C ALA A 124 -7.98 -7.51 -5.71
N GLY A 125 -6.85 -7.19 -6.34
CA GLY A 125 -6.77 -6.58 -7.67
C GLY A 125 -5.70 -7.26 -8.53
N ILE A 126 -5.04 -6.47 -9.36
CA ILE A 126 -3.98 -6.92 -10.29
C ILE A 126 -2.58 -6.94 -9.64
N GLY A 127 -2.48 -6.92 -8.34
CA GLY A 127 -1.22 -6.83 -7.61
C GLY A 127 -0.73 -5.42 -7.33
N LEU A 128 -1.43 -4.39 -7.78
CA LEU A 128 -1.09 -2.99 -7.59
C LEU A 128 -1.85 -2.41 -6.39
N VAL A 129 -1.13 -1.73 -5.49
CA VAL A 129 -1.69 -1.13 -4.27
C VAL A 129 -1.05 0.23 -4.04
N LEU A 130 -1.88 1.24 -3.76
CA LEU A 130 -1.45 2.56 -3.35
C LEU A 130 -1.70 2.70 -1.85
N PHE A 131 -0.65 3.03 -1.11
CA PHE A 131 -0.70 3.34 0.31
C PHE A 131 -0.58 4.84 0.50
N TYR A 132 -1.59 5.45 1.12
CA TYR A 132 -1.59 6.86 1.50
C TYR A 132 -1.84 6.96 3.01
N SER A 133 -1.09 7.81 3.70
CA SER A 133 -1.23 7.98 5.15
C SER A 133 -0.96 9.41 5.57
N GLN A 134 -1.67 9.87 6.60
CA GLN A 134 -1.34 11.06 7.37
C GLN A 134 -0.96 10.65 8.78
N ILE A 135 0.21 11.08 9.21
CA ILE A 135 0.79 10.77 10.53
C ILE A 135 1.03 12.05 11.32
N ALA A 136 1.01 11.96 12.64
CA ALA A 136 1.47 13.03 13.51
C ALA A 136 3.00 12.96 13.66
N VAL A 137 3.66 14.11 13.51
CA VAL A 137 5.10 14.29 13.72
C VAL A 137 5.28 15.54 14.55
N ASP A 138 5.69 15.36 15.79
CA ASP A 138 5.78 16.44 16.77
C ASP A 138 4.46 17.26 16.85
N ASP A 139 4.51 18.57 16.59
CA ASP A 139 3.34 19.47 16.59
C ASP A 139 2.72 19.65 15.18
N SER A 140 3.08 18.79 14.22
CA SER A 140 2.66 18.89 12.81
C SER A 140 2.12 17.55 12.27
N PHE A 141 1.68 17.57 11.01
CA PHE A 141 1.23 16.39 10.29
C PHE A 141 2.07 16.22 9.02
N GLU A 142 2.44 14.98 8.72
CA GLU A 142 3.13 14.59 7.49
C GLU A 142 2.26 13.63 6.69
N GLU A 143 2.22 13.84 5.38
CA GLU A 143 1.58 12.92 4.45
C GLU A 143 2.63 12.05 3.76
N ARG A 144 2.28 10.80 3.55
CA ARG A 144 3.12 9.80 2.88
C ARG A 144 2.30 9.02 1.87
N MET A 145 2.77 8.94 0.64
CA MET A 145 2.16 8.11 -0.38
C MET A 145 3.21 7.28 -1.10
N ILE A 146 2.92 6.02 -1.33
CA ILE A 146 3.75 5.12 -2.12
C ILE A 146 2.86 4.11 -2.84
N LEU A 147 3.22 3.76 -4.07
CA LEU A 147 2.59 2.67 -4.81
C LEU A 147 3.50 1.46 -4.79
N SER A 148 2.89 0.29 -4.77
CA SER A 148 3.60 -0.99 -4.79
C SER A 148 2.88 -1.97 -5.71
N LEU A 149 3.64 -2.71 -6.51
CA LEU A 149 3.17 -3.85 -7.28
C LEU A 149 3.84 -5.10 -6.75
N THR A 150 3.05 -6.12 -6.46
CA THR A 150 3.53 -7.46 -6.09
C THR A 150 2.80 -8.50 -6.92
N GLU A 151 3.56 -9.29 -7.67
CA GLU A 151 3.10 -10.37 -8.52
C GLU A 151 3.77 -11.68 -8.12
N HIS A 152 3.18 -12.80 -8.51
CA HIS A 152 3.80 -14.10 -8.28
C HIS A 152 4.95 -14.34 -9.27
N GLU A 153 6.12 -14.73 -8.79
CA GLU A 153 7.33 -14.92 -9.60
C GLU A 153 7.16 -15.91 -10.76
N THR A 154 6.26 -16.89 -10.60
CA THR A 154 5.97 -17.90 -11.63
C THR A 154 4.81 -17.52 -12.54
N ASP A 155 4.19 -16.34 -12.36
CA ASP A 155 3.07 -15.92 -13.19
C ASP A 155 3.58 -15.61 -14.61
N SER A 156 2.99 -16.28 -15.59
CA SER A 156 3.28 -16.05 -17.01
C SER A 156 2.66 -14.73 -17.53
N SER A 157 1.68 -14.20 -16.82
CA SER A 157 0.98 -12.95 -17.13
C SER A 157 1.52 -11.74 -16.35
N SER A 158 2.72 -11.86 -15.75
CA SER A 158 3.34 -10.79 -14.97
C SER A 158 3.59 -9.54 -15.81
N LEU A 159 3.03 -8.41 -15.37
CA LEU A 159 3.23 -7.09 -15.98
C LEU A 159 4.69 -6.65 -15.90
N LEU A 160 5.38 -6.97 -14.79
CA LEU A 160 6.79 -6.62 -14.60
C LEU A 160 7.72 -7.38 -15.54
N LYS A 161 7.39 -8.63 -15.91
CA LYS A 161 8.19 -9.42 -16.86
C LYS A 161 8.10 -8.88 -18.29
N GLU A 162 7.05 -8.17 -18.65
CA GLU A 162 6.99 -7.45 -19.92
C GLU A 162 7.99 -6.28 -19.98
N ILE A 163 8.46 -5.77 -18.83
CA ILE A 163 9.48 -4.71 -18.75
C ILE A 163 10.87 -5.28 -18.52
N VAL A 164 10.98 -6.18 -17.53
CA VAL A 164 12.25 -6.77 -17.08
C VAL A 164 12.05 -8.28 -16.97
N SER A 165 12.62 -9.05 -17.87
CA SER A 165 12.44 -10.52 -17.95
C SER A 165 12.79 -11.24 -16.64
N ASP A 166 13.80 -10.73 -15.92
CA ASP A 166 14.31 -11.32 -14.68
C ASP A 166 13.71 -10.66 -13.43
N SER A 167 12.53 -10.03 -13.56
CA SER A 167 11.84 -9.39 -12.43
C SER A 167 11.51 -10.43 -11.35
N VAL A 168 11.77 -10.03 -10.09
CA VAL A 168 11.38 -10.80 -8.89
C VAL A 168 9.93 -10.56 -8.48
N GLY A 169 9.10 -10.00 -9.36
CA GLY A 169 7.68 -9.79 -9.13
C GLY A 169 7.35 -8.64 -8.18
N ARG A 170 8.27 -7.69 -7.97
CA ARG A 170 8.03 -6.54 -7.09
C ARG A 170 8.55 -5.24 -7.67
N ALA A 171 7.75 -4.18 -7.53
CA ALA A 171 8.13 -2.82 -7.89
C ALA A 171 7.44 -1.80 -6.98
N TRP A 172 8.05 -0.62 -6.87
CA TRP A 172 7.51 0.49 -6.07
C TRP A 172 7.65 1.80 -6.85
N TRP A 173 6.72 2.72 -6.62
CA TRP A 173 6.73 4.08 -7.17
C TRP A 173 6.63 5.09 -6.03
N GLY A 174 7.57 6.01 -6.03
CA GLY A 174 7.74 7.08 -5.05
C GLY A 174 8.76 8.08 -5.55
N ARG A 175 9.52 8.69 -4.66
CA ARG A 175 10.58 9.64 -4.97
C ARG A 175 11.96 9.03 -4.69
N ARG A 176 12.89 9.20 -5.62
CA ARG A 176 14.29 8.84 -5.36
C ARG A 176 14.87 9.81 -4.35
N ASP A 177 15.64 9.31 -3.39
CA ASP A 177 16.36 10.17 -2.46
C ASP A 177 17.51 10.88 -3.20
N ASP A 178 17.57 12.21 -3.12
CA ASP A 178 18.62 13.02 -3.73
C ASP A 178 20.01 12.69 -3.14
N LYS A 179 20.08 12.25 -1.88
CA LYS A 179 21.31 11.87 -1.19
C LYS A 179 21.77 10.44 -1.50
N ASN A 180 20.81 9.56 -1.75
CA ASN A 180 21.07 8.16 -2.08
C ASN A 180 20.08 7.68 -3.14
N PRO A 181 20.41 7.80 -4.45
CA PRO A 181 19.50 7.43 -5.53
C PRO A 181 19.07 5.94 -5.57
N LYS A 182 19.68 5.10 -4.72
CA LYS A 182 19.27 3.69 -4.54
C LYS A 182 18.11 3.54 -3.56
N GLU A 183 17.80 4.57 -2.77
CA GLU A 183 16.66 4.60 -1.87
C GLU A 183 15.43 5.21 -2.54
N LEU A 184 14.28 4.63 -2.27
CA LEU A 184 12.98 5.13 -2.68
C LEU A 184 12.24 5.64 -1.46
N LEU A 185 11.85 6.91 -1.52
CA LEU A 185 11.10 7.60 -0.49
C LEU A 185 9.61 7.69 -0.87
N PRO A 186 8.69 7.83 0.10
CA PRO A 186 7.31 8.16 -0.22
C PRO A 186 7.21 9.54 -0.86
N ILE A 187 6.13 9.76 -1.61
CA ILE A 187 5.69 11.08 -2.05
C ILE A 187 5.15 11.79 -0.82
N THR A 188 5.62 13.02 -0.57
CA THR A 188 5.20 13.86 0.56
C THR A 188 4.67 15.22 0.10
N ASP A 189 4.78 15.53 -1.19
CA ASP A 189 4.21 16.77 -1.74
C ASP A 189 2.68 16.67 -1.76
N ALA A 190 2.04 17.60 -1.03
CA ALA A 190 0.60 17.61 -0.83
C ALA A 190 -0.19 17.79 -2.12
N SER A 191 0.32 18.56 -3.09
CA SER A 191 -0.36 18.81 -4.36
C SER A 191 -0.28 17.61 -5.28
N GLU A 192 0.84 16.90 -5.27
CA GLU A 192 1.00 15.65 -6.00
C GLU A 192 0.13 14.54 -5.42
N ILE A 193 0.11 14.38 -4.09
CA ILE A 193 -0.78 13.44 -3.40
C ILE A 193 -2.24 13.73 -3.77
N GLU A 194 -2.67 14.98 -3.69
CA GLU A 194 -4.03 15.38 -4.05
C GLU A 194 -4.36 15.07 -5.51
N SER A 195 -3.43 15.33 -6.44
CA SER A 195 -3.60 15.00 -7.85
C SER A 195 -3.85 13.52 -8.08
N ILE A 196 -3.06 12.65 -7.45
CA ILE A 196 -3.21 11.20 -7.56
C ILE A 196 -4.51 10.72 -6.92
N LEU A 197 -4.84 11.19 -5.72
CA LEU A 197 -6.09 10.83 -5.02
C LEU A 197 -7.34 11.25 -5.80
N ASN A 198 -7.31 12.41 -6.46
CA ASN A 198 -8.40 12.91 -7.27
C ASN A 198 -8.73 12.01 -8.47
N ILE A 199 -7.77 11.21 -8.97
CA ILE A 199 -8.04 10.22 -10.02
C ILE A 199 -9.08 9.20 -9.56
N PHE A 200 -9.06 8.86 -8.26
CA PHE A 200 -9.98 7.94 -7.61
C PHE A 200 -11.20 8.62 -6.96
N GLY A 201 -11.27 9.95 -6.98
CA GLY A 201 -12.29 10.69 -6.22
C GLY A 201 -12.13 10.56 -4.69
N VAL A 202 -10.95 10.20 -4.24
CA VAL A 202 -10.60 10.00 -2.82
C VAL A 202 -10.04 11.30 -2.26
N GLY A 203 -10.55 11.74 -1.10
CA GLY A 203 -10.08 12.95 -0.42
C GLY A 203 -8.86 12.69 0.48
N ARG A 204 -8.04 13.72 0.69
CA ARG A 204 -6.98 13.72 1.71
C ARG A 204 -7.58 13.63 3.12
N PHE A 205 -6.78 13.20 4.10
CA PHE A 205 -7.16 13.33 5.51
C PHE A 205 -7.34 14.81 5.86
N LYS A 206 -8.32 15.10 6.72
CA LYS A 206 -8.51 16.46 7.24
C LYS A 206 -7.38 16.79 8.22
N GLN A 207 -7.17 18.09 8.41
CA GLN A 207 -6.23 18.55 9.44
C GLN A 207 -6.58 17.94 10.81
N GLY A 208 -5.57 17.41 11.50
CA GLY A 208 -5.74 16.77 12.80
C GLY A 208 -6.19 15.31 12.76
N GLN A 209 -6.46 14.75 11.60
CA GLN A 209 -6.74 13.31 11.46
C GLN A 209 -5.46 12.55 11.18
N THR A 210 -5.34 11.33 11.72
CA THR A 210 -4.29 10.38 11.38
C THR A 210 -4.89 9.07 10.94
N GLY A 211 -4.19 8.35 10.06
CA GLY A 211 -4.65 7.07 9.55
C GLY A 211 -3.97 6.66 8.26
N THR A 212 -4.50 5.59 7.68
CA THR A 212 -4.03 5.04 6.41
C THR A 212 -5.19 4.79 5.47
N ALA A 213 -5.03 5.13 4.19
CA ALA A 213 -5.90 4.71 3.10
C ALA A 213 -5.13 3.78 2.18
N ILE A 214 -5.63 2.56 2.00
CA ILE A 214 -5.13 1.56 1.07
C ILE A 214 -6.07 1.57 -0.12
N ILE A 215 -5.59 1.95 -1.31
CA ILE A 215 -6.37 1.98 -2.54
C ILE A 215 -5.88 0.86 -3.44
N ILE A 216 -6.79 -0.04 -3.81
CA ILE A 216 -6.54 -1.20 -4.64
C ILE A 216 -7.25 -0.96 -5.98
N PRO A 217 -6.54 -0.51 -7.02
CA PRO A 217 -7.11 -0.33 -8.35
C PRO A 217 -7.33 -1.68 -9.05
N TYR A 218 -8.17 -1.68 -10.08
CA TYR A 218 -8.44 -2.84 -10.93
C TYR A 218 -8.93 -4.06 -10.12
N ILE A 219 -9.84 -3.85 -9.17
CA ILE A 219 -10.42 -4.98 -8.44
C ILE A 219 -11.24 -5.87 -9.37
N ASN A 220 -11.15 -7.18 -9.13
CA ASN A 220 -11.98 -8.15 -9.83
C ASN A 220 -13.25 -8.41 -9.00
N ARG A 221 -14.42 -8.01 -9.52
CA ARG A 221 -15.71 -8.22 -8.84
C ARG A 221 -16.20 -9.67 -8.90
N ASP A 222 -15.59 -10.49 -9.76
CA ASP A 222 -16.02 -11.89 -9.99
C ASP A 222 -15.26 -12.89 -9.10
N ARG A 223 -14.43 -12.41 -8.15
CA ARG A 223 -13.65 -13.23 -7.23
C ARG A 223 -14.10 -13.13 -5.77
#